data_b0f542a97897c2f3b6978e8f96022478
#
_entry.id   b0f542a97897c2f3b6978e8f96022478
#
_cell.length_a   1.000
_cell.length_b   1.000
_cell.length_c   1.000
_cell.angle_alpha   90.00
_cell.angle_beta   90.00
_cell.angle_gamma   90.00
#
_symmetry.space_group_name_H-M   'P 1'
#
loop_
_entity.id
_entity.type
_entity.pdbx_description
1 polymer ?
#
loop_
_entity_poly.entity_id
_entity_poly.type
_entity_poly.pdbx_seq_one_letter_code
_entity_poly.pdbx_strand_id
1 'polypeptide(L)'
;MVMGEIMQIGIVGQGYVGSAVKEVFSKHYETHTFDLNGDCTCTDMEDLVSASDIIFVCVPTPMKKDGSCDTSIVEGVVKNIDDIVYCFTNKSHKIVAIKSTIPPGTTNRLNKKCKNISVIFNPEFLTEANFIDDFKNQNRIIIGGERPSTTKLRQVYSLLFPDAT
;
A
#
# COMPACT_ATOMS: atom_id res chain seq x y z
N MET A 1 28.16 -6.83 9.33
CA MET A 1 26.74 -6.52 9.55
C MET A 1 26.37 -5.47 8.52
N VAL A 2 25.78 -5.90 7.40
CA VAL A 2 25.35 -4.96 6.35
C VAL A 2 24.15 -4.24 6.93
N MET A 3 24.25 -2.92 7.15
CA MET A 3 23.10 -2.08 7.47
C MET A 3 22.18 -2.16 6.26
N GLY A 4 21.13 -2.98 6.37
CA GLY A 4 20.08 -3.00 5.37
C GLY A 4 19.48 -1.60 5.28
N GLU A 5 19.24 -1.12 4.07
CA GLU A 5 18.53 0.13 3.83
C GLU A 5 17.24 0.10 4.65
N ILE A 6 17.03 1.12 5.49
CA ILE A 6 15.80 1.25 6.28
C ILE A 6 14.68 1.55 5.28
N MET A 7 13.80 0.57 5.05
CA MET A 7 12.65 0.71 4.17
C MET A 7 11.72 1.80 4.68
N GLN A 8 11.32 2.72 3.83
CA GLN A 8 10.36 3.77 4.14
C GLN A 8 8.98 3.40 3.58
N ILE A 9 7.96 3.59 4.40
CA ILE A 9 6.58 3.16 4.11
C ILE A 9 5.70 4.36 3.83
N GLY A 10 5.04 4.37 2.67
CA GLY A 10 3.99 5.31 2.34
C GLY A 10 2.59 4.69 2.54
N ILE A 11 1.62 5.51 2.97
CA ILE A 11 0.23 5.07 3.11
C ILE A 11 -0.68 6.13 2.49
N VAL A 12 -1.41 5.76 1.45
CA VAL A 12 -2.42 6.59 0.78
C VAL A 12 -3.81 6.15 1.23
N GLY A 13 -4.54 7.08 1.83
CA GLY A 13 -5.83 6.83 2.48
C GLY A 13 -5.68 6.55 3.98
N GLN A 14 -6.33 7.35 4.82
CA GLN A 14 -6.25 7.29 6.30
C GLN A 14 -7.61 6.92 6.93
N GLY A 15 -8.42 6.11 6.22
CA GLY A 15 -9.59 5.44 6.78
C GLY A 15 -9.20 4.33 7.76
N TYR A 16 -10.11 3.40 8.06
CA TYR A 16 -9.88 2.30 9.00
C TYR A 16 -8.61 1.50 8.67
N VAL A 17 -8.47 1.10 7.39
CA VAL A 17 -7.34 0.27 6.95
C VAL A 17 -6.02 1.04 7.01
N GLY A 18 -5.96 2.25 6.46
CA GLY A 18 -4.73 3.05 6.46
C GLY A 18 -4.29 3.43 7.87
N SER A 19 -5.24 3.75 8.75
CA SER A 19 -4.94 4.04 10.17
C SER A 19 -4.40 2.82 10.91
N ALA A 20 -4.92 1.62 10.64
CA ALA A 20 -4.40 0.38 11.23
C ALA A 20 -2.97 0.09 10.75
N VAL A 21 -2.71 0.25 9.45
CA VAL A 21 -1.36 0.11 8.88
C VAL A 21 -0.41 1.12 9.53
N LYS A 22 -0.79 2.40 9.59
CA LYS A 22 0.01 3.45 10.23
C LYS A 22 0.37 3.09 11.68
N GLU A 23 -0.63 2.72 12.49
CA GLU A 23 -0.46 2.42 13.92
C GLU A 23 0.56 1.28 14.17
N VAL A 24 0.62 0.29 13.30
CA VAL A 24 1.53 -0.85 13.46
C VAL A 24 2.88 -0.60 12.81
N PHE A 25 2.91 -0.09 11.59
CA PHE A 25 4.15 0.07 10.83
C PHE A 25 5.03 1.18 11.38
N SER A 26 4.47 2.29 11.88
CA SER A 26 5.23 3.42 12.42
C SER A 26 6.08 3.10 13.65
N LYS A 27 5.86 1.95 14.28
CA LYS A 27 6.68 1.47 15.41
C LYS A 27 8.03 0.89 14.97
N HIS A 28 8.15 0.51 13.70
CA HIS A 28 9.32 -0.21 13.17
C HIS A 28 9.91 0.43 11.90
N TYR A 29 9.12 1.24 11.20
CA TYR A 29 9.50 1.88 9.94
C TYR A 29 9.20 3.37 9.98
N GLU A 30 9.99 4.16 9.29
CA GLU A 30 9.62 5.54 8.96
C GLU A 30 8.38 5.48 8.05
N THR A 31 7.32 6.19 8.45
CA THR A 31 6.00 6.05 7.83
C THR A 31 5.47 7.42 7.43
N HIS A 32 5.16 7.54 6.14
CA HIS A 32 4.63 8.73 5.48
C HIS A 32 3.15 8.51 5.12
N THR A 33 2.30 9.52 5.34
CA THR A 33 0.86 9.38 5.11
C THR A 33 0.34 10.52 4.23
N PHE A 34 -0.61 10.20 3.36
CA PHE A 34 -1.37 11.16 2.57
C PHE A 34 -2.85 10.76 2.48
N ASP A 35 -3.73 11.71 2.67
CA ASP A 35 -5.18 11.61 2.46
C ASP A 35 -5.70 12.98 1.99
N LEU A 36 -6.84 12.99 1.31
CA LEU A 36 -7.51 14.22 0.91
C LEU A 36 -8.18 14.94 2.10
N ASN A 37 -8.44 14.20 3.18
CA ASN A 37 -9.07 14.72 4.39
C ASN A 37 -8.29 14.23 5.62
N GLY A 38 -7.87 15.16 6.47
CA GLY A 38 -7.25 14.82 7.75
C GLY A 38 -5.76 15.18 7.85
N ASP A 39 -5.21 14.94 9.04
CA ASP A 39 -3.82 15.23 9.36
C ASP A 39 -2.89 14.15 8.77
N CYS A 40 -2.11 14.54 7.80
CA CYS A 40 -1.12 13.71 7.13
C CYS A 40 0.30 14.20 7.36
N THR A 41 1.28 13.33 7.19
CA THR A 41 2.70 13.71 7.31
C THR A 41 3.23 14.35 6.04
N CYS A 42 2.62 14.05 4.88
CA CYS A 42 2.96 14.62 3.59
C CYS A 42 1.92 15.65 3.14
N THR A 43 2.38 16.70 2.48
CA THR A 43 1.51 17.78 1.98
C THR A 43 0.79 17.40 0.70
N ASP A 44 1.41 16.53 -0.10
CA ASP A 44 0.87 16.04 -1.36
C ASP A 44 1.36 14.62 -1.70
N MET A 45 0.91 14.10 -2.83
CA MET A 45 1.24 12.74 -3.28
C MET A 45 2.72 12.64 -3.73
N GLU A 46 3.31 13.71 -4.26
CA GLU A 46 4.70 13.73 -4.70
C GLU A 46 5.66 13.60 -3.52
N ASP A 47 5.40 14.32 -2.43
CA ASP A 47 6.11 14.19 -1.15
C ASP A 47 6.08 12.73 -0.66
N LEU A 48 4.89 12.12 -0.61
CA LEU A 48 4.75 10.74 -0.15
C LEU A 48 5.51 9.76 -1.04
N VAL A 49 5.37 9.88 -2.36
CA VAL A 49 6.03 8.97 -3.32
C VAL A 49 7.54 9.12 -3.27
N SER A 50 8.05 10.35 -3.12
CA SER A 50 9.50 10.60 -3.04
C SER A 50 10.11 9.98 -1.79
N ALA A 51 9.41 10.08 -0.65
CA ALA A 51 9.86 9.62 0.65
C ALA A 51 9.68 8.10 0.89
N SER A 52 8.99 7.35 0.01
CA SER A 52 8.59 5.98 0.29
C SER A 52 9.19 4.97 -0.68
N ASP A 53 9.52 3.76 -0.18
CA ASP A 53 9.95 2.62 -1.00
C ASP A 53 8.78 1.68 -1.32
N ILE A 54 7.90 1.47 -0.33
CA ILE A 54 6.68 0.69 -0.46
C ILE A 54 5.50 1.58 -0.08
N ILE A 55 4.50 1.64 -0.96
CA ILE A 55 3.32 2.49 -0.79
C ILE A 55 2.07 1.60 -0.67
N PHE A 56 1.42 1.65 0.49
CA PHE A 56 0.14 1.02 0.71
C PHE A 56 -1.00 1.91 0.22
N VAL A 57 -1.86 1.37 -0.65
CA VAL A 57 -3.05 2.05 -1.15
C VAL A 57 -4.28 1.52 -0.40
N CYS A 58 -4.87 2.37 0.43
CA CYS A 58 -5.96 2.07 1.36
C CYS A 58 -7.18 2.96 1.10
N VAL A 59 -7.45 3.28 -0.16
CA VAL A 59 -8.55 4.18 -0.57
C VAL A 59 -9.88 3.43 -0.77
N PRO A 60 -11.02 4.12 -0.71
CA PRO A 60 -12.33 3.47 -0.86
C PRO A 60 -12.53 2.81 -2.24
N THR A 61 -13.28 1.70 -2.23
CA THR A 61 -13.77 1.00 -3.43
C THR A 61 -15.29 0.80 -3.31
N PRO A 62 -16.09 1.85 -3.56
CA PRO A 62 -17.54 1.79 -3.34
C PRO A 62 -18.21 0.83 -4.33
N MET A 63 -19.38 0.35 -3.94
CA MET A 63 -20.23 -0.45 -4.81
C MET A 63 -20.96 0.46 -5.80
N LYS A 64 -20.93 0.11 -7.09
CA LYS A 64 -21.72 0.76 -8.14
C LYS A 64 -23.20 0.37 -8.07
N LYS A 65 -24.04 1.07 -8.81
CA LYS A 65 -25.49 0.81 -8.86
C LYS A 65 -25.84 -0.60 -9.36
N ASP A 66 -24.98 -1.20 -10.18
CA ASP A 66 -25.12 -2.56 -10.71
C ASP A 66 -24.54 -3.65 -9.80
N GLY A 67 -24.10 -3.28 -8.60
CA GLY A 67 -23.48 -4.17 -7.63
C GLY A 67 -21.98 -4.45 -7.85
N SER A 68 -21.38 -3.95 -8.92
CA SER A 68 -19.94 -4.13 -9.17
C SER A 68 -19.09 -3.20 -8.28
N CYS A 69 -17.85 -3.61 -8.05
CA CYS A 69 -16.87 -2.80 -7.32
C CYS A 69 -16.37 -1.65 -8.21
N ASP A 70 -16.38 -0.43 -7.69
CA ASP A 70 -15.77 0.71 -8.37
C ASP A 70 -14.28 0.82 -8.01
N THR A 71 -13.43 0.44 -8.94
CA THR A 71 -11.97 0.52 -8.77
C THR A 71 -11.37 1.82 -9.27
N SER A 72 -12.17 2.79 -9.72
CA SER A 72 -11.70 4.02 -10.38
C SER A 72 -10.75 4.83 -9.47
N ILE A 73 -11.05 4.94 -8.18
CA ILE A 73 -10.22 5.67 -7.21
C ILE A 73 -8.85 4.96 -7.06
N VAL A 74 -8.83 3.65 -6.86
CA VAL A 74 -7.60 2.86 -6.76
C VAL A 74 -6.76 2.98 -8.03
N GLU A 75 -7.39 2.81 -9.20
CA GLU A 75 -6.69 2.91 -10.50
C GLU A 75 -6.13 4.32 -10.73
N GLY A 76 -6.86 5.36 -10.33
CA GLY A 76 -6.41 6.76 -10.40
C GLY A 76 -5.20 7.02 -9.51
N VAL A 77 -5.24 6.54 -8.27
CA VAL A 77 -4.11 6.68 -7.32
C VAL A 77 -2.87 5.94 -7.84
N VAL A 78 -3.02 4.67 -8.25
CA VAL A 78 -1.91 3.87 -8.76
C VAL A 78 -1.28 4.51 -10.01
N LYS A 79 -2.12 5.01 -10.93
CA LYS A 79 -1.63 5.73 -12.11
C LYS A 79 -0.90 7.00 -11.74
N ASN A 80 -1.41 7.79 -10.81
CA ASN A 80 -0.75 9.02 -10.34
C ASN A 80 0.63 8.71 -9.74
N ILE A 81 0.76 7.67 -8.92
CA ILE A 81 2.05 7.22 -8.39
C ILE A 81 3.00 6.84 -9.53
N ASP A 82 2.55 6.09 -10.54
CA ASP A 82 3.38 5.71 -11.70
C ASP A 82 3.86 6.93 -12.48
N ASP A 83 2.99 7.91 -12.70
CA ASP A 83 3.30 9.17 -13.41
C ASP A 83 4.33 10.02 -12.61
N ILE A 84 4.20 10.09 -11.28
CA ILE A 84 5.15 10.79 -10.41
C ILE A 84 6.53 10.11 -10.47
N VAL A 85 6.59 8.78 -10.33
CA VAL A 85 7.86 8.03 -10.40
C VAL A 85 8.52 8.20 -11.76
N TYR A 86 7.74 8.28 -12.84
CA TYR A 86 8.27 8.56 -14.19
C TYR A 86 9.00 9.89 -14.25
N CYS A 87 8.53 10.92 -13.53
CA CYS A 87 9.13 12.25 -13.52
C CYS A 87 10.42 12.35 -12.69
N PHE A 88 10.69 11.38 -11.82
CA PHE A 88 11.89 11.41 -10.99
C PHE A 88 13.16 11.15 -11.81
N THR A 89 14.19 11.96 -11.57
CA THR A 89 15.52 11.79 -12.20
C THR A 89 16.24 10.56 -11.66
N ASN A 90 16.05 10.25 -10.38
CA ASN A 90 16.55 9.03 -9.74
C ASN A 90 15.41 8.01 -9.65
N LYS A 91 15.32 7.15 -10.67
CA LYS A 91 14.24 6.15 -10.81
C LYS A 91 14.43 4.96 -9.85
N SER A 92 14.29 5.18 -8.55
CA SER A 92 14.15 4.04 -7.65
C SER A 92 12.79 3.39 -7.90
N HIS A 93 12.79 2.08 -8.19
CA HIS A 93 11.57 1.34 -8.47
C HIS A 93 10.72 1.21 -7.20
N LYS A 94 9.50 1.72 -7.22
CA LYS A 94 8.58 1.70 -6.07
C LYS A 94 7.66 0.48 -6.13
N ILE A 95 7.27 0.01 -4.96
CA ILE A 95 6.28 -1.07 -4.80
C ILE A 95 4.98 -0.46 -4.31
N VAL A 96 3.88 -0.73 -5.01
CA VAL A 96 2.54 -0.30 -4.64
C VAL A 96 1.72 -1.50 -4.19
N ALA A 97 1.42 -1.58 -2.91
CA ALA A 97 0.65 -2.65 -2.29
C ALA A 97 -0.81 -2.21 -2.11
N ILE A 98 -1.72 -2.77 -2.89
CA ILE A 98 -3.15 -2.44 -2.82
C ILE A 98 -3.78 -3.24 -1.67
N LYS A 99 -4.22 -2.53 -0.62
CA LYS A 99 -5.00 -3.08 0.48
C LYS A 99 -6.50 -2.98 0.26
N SER A 100 -6.93 -2.02 -0.54
CA SER A 100 -8.33 -1.87 -0.93
C SER A 100 -8.88 -3.15 -1.56
N THR A 101 -10.16 -3.45 -1.30
CA THR A 101 -10.87 -4.57 -1.92
C THR A 101 -11.02 -4.33 -3.43
N ILE A 102 -10.44 -5.21 -4.23
CA ILE A 102 -10.48 -5.11 -5.69
C ILE A 102 -10.81 -6.47 -6.32
N PRO A 103 -11.51 -6.51 -7.47
CA PRO A 103 -11.79 -7.75 -8.19
C PRO A 103 -10.52 -8.44 -8.70
N PRO A 104 -10.55 -9.78 -8.83
CA PRO A 104 -9.46 -10.55 -9.45
C PRO A 104 -9.07 -9.99 -10.82
N GLY A 105 -7.76 -9.98 -11.10
CA GLY A 105 -7.21 -9.47 -12.36
C GLY A 105 -6.93 -7.97 -12.38
N THR A 106 -7.36 -7.18 -11.38
CA THR A 106 -7.12 -5.73 -11.33
C THR A 106 -5.62 -5.42 -11.25
N THR A 107 -4.86 -6.07 -10.36
CA THR A 107 -3.40 -5.89 -10.25
C THR A 107 -2.66 -6.26 -11.53
N ASN A 108 -3.07 -7.35 -12.20
CA ASN A 108 -2.49 -7.75 -13.48
C ASN A 108 -2.72 -6.69 -14.56
N ARG A 109 -3.92 -6.09 -14.58
CA ARG A 109 -4.27 -5.01 -15.52
C ARG A 109 -3.45 -3.76 -15.23
N LEU A 110 -3.27 -3.40 -13.96
CA LEU A 110 -2.46 -2.25 -13.54
C LEU A 110 -0.97 -2.44 -13.88
N ASN A 111 -0.38 -3.60 -13.59
CA ASN A 111 1.02 -3.90 -13.95
C ASN A 111 1.28 -3.87 -15.46
N LYS A 112 0.27 -4.14 -16.29
CA LYS A 112 0.39 -3.97 -17.76
C LYS A 112 0.43 -2.51 -18.18
N LYS A 113 -0.27 -1.63 -17.45
CA LYS A 113 -0.38 -0.19 -17.76
C LYS A 113 0.76 0.62 -17.16
N CYS A 114 1.10 0.37 -15.89
CA CYS A 114 2.17 1.05 -15.17
C CYS A 114 3.53 0.46 -15.52
N LYS A 115 4.55 1.30 -15.70
CA LYS A 115 5.88 0.88 -16.15
C LYS A 115 7.00 1.22 -15.18
N ASN A 116 6.72 2.10 -14.23
CA ASN A 116 7.72 2.63 -13.30
C ASN A 116 7.58 2.05 -11.89
N ILE A 117 6.50 1.30 -11.65
CA ILE A 117 6.18 0.70 -10.35
C ILE A 117 5.81 -0.78 -10.49
N SER A 118 5.88 -1.53 -9.38
CA SER A 118 5.28 -2.87 -9.27
C SER A 118 4.02 -2.82 -8.42
N VAL A 119 2.91 -3.30 -8.93
CA VAL A 119 1.64 -3.36 -8.20
C VAL A 119 1.43 -4.75 -7.61
N ILE A 120 1.19 -4.82 -6.31
CA ILE A 120 0.98 -6.04 -5.54
C ILE A 120 -0.43 -6.00 -4.91
N PHE A 121 -1.10 -7.13 -4.85
CA PHE A 121 -2.32 -7.31 -4.08
C PHE A 121 -1.97 -7.73 -2.65
N ASN A 122 -2.43 -6.97 -1.67
CA ASN A 122 -2.21 -7.23 -0.25
C ASN A 122 -3.48 -6.92 0.55
N PRO A 123 -4.53 -7.75 0.41
CA PRO A 123 -5.82 -7.51 1.05
C PRO A 123 -5.72 -7.55 2.58
N GLU A 124 -6.75 -7.04 3.22
CA GLU A 124 -6.94 -7.06 4.66
C GLU A 124 -8.26 -7.77 5.02
N PHE A 125 -8.42 -8.12 6.30
CA PHE A 125 -9.58 -8.86 6.82
C PHE A 125 -10.08 -8.22 8.12
N LEU A 126 -10.09 -6.89 8.17
CA LEU A 126 -10.43 -6.10 9.36
C LEU A 126 -11.93 -5.91 9.48
N THR A 127 -12.40 -5.80 10.71
CA THR A 127 -13.75 -5.29 11.01
C THR A 127 -13.66 -3.81 11.35
N GLU A 128 -14.64 -3.00 10.94
CA GLU A 128 -14.64 -1.57 11.24
C GLU A 128 -14.61 -1.26 12.73
N ALA A 129 -15.24 -2.12 13.55
CA ALA A 129 -15.32 -1.94 14.99
C ALA A 129 -13.97 -2.16 15.72
N ASN A 130 -13.11 -3.04 15.19
CA ASN A 130 -11.87 -3.48 15.86
C ASN A 130 -10.64 -3.41 14.95
N PHE A 131 -10.65 -2.56 13.92
CA PHE A 131 -9.65 -2.55 12.84
C PHE A 131 -8.20 -2.53 13.30
N ILE A 132 -7.87 -1.84 14.39
CA ILE A 132 -6.50 -1.78 14.94
C ILE A 132 -6.12 -3.13 15.57
N ASP A 133 -7.00 -3.69 16.40
CA ASP A 133 -6.74 -4.94 17.10
C ASP A 133 -6.73 -6.12 16.13
N ASP A 134 -7.64 -6.13 15.17
CA ASP A 134 -7.67 -7.13 14.10
C ASP A 134 -6.37 -7.10 13.28
N PHE A 135 -5.85 -5.90 12.96
CA PHE A 135 -4.59 -5.77 12.24
C PHE A 135 -3.39 -6.21 13.09
N LYS A 136 -3.34 -5.85 14.38
CA LYS A 136 -2.26 -6.26 15.30
C LYS A 136 -2.20 -7.77 15.54
N ASN A 137 -3.35 -8.43 15.55
CA ASN A 137 -3.48 -9.84 15.87
C ASN A 137 -3.67 -10.74 14.64
N GLN A 138 -3.43 -10.20 13.42
CA GLN A 138 -3.58 -11.00 12.21
C GLN A 138 -2.57 -12.16 12.18
N ASN A 139 -3.07 -13.35 11.90
CA ASN A 139 -2.27 -14.58 11.79
C ASN A 139 -2.02 -15.01 10.34
N ARG A 140 -2.51 -14.23 9.38
CA ARG A 140 -2.47 -14.52 7.95
C ARG A 140 -2.25 -13.24 7.16
N ILE A 141 -1.26 -13.28 6.27
CA ILE A 141 -0.94 -12.16 5.36
C ILE A 141 -0.92 -12.69 3.93
N ILE A 142 -1.79 -12.15 3.09
CA ILE A 142 -1.87 -12.52 1.68
C ILE A 142 -1.09 -11.50 0.85
N ILE A 143 -0.17 -11.99 0.03
CA ILE A 143 0.62 -11.19 -0.90
C ILE A 143 0.53 -11.83 -2.28
N GLY A 144 -0.11 -11.13 -3.21
CA GLY A 144 -0.29 -11.57 -4.60
C GLY A 144 0.46 -10.65 -5.57
N GLY A 145 1.33 -11.23 -6.39
CA GLY A 145 2.11 -10.47 -7.38
C GLY A 145 3.38 -11.20 -7.79
N GLU A 146 4.28 -10.49 -8.47
CA GLU A 146 5.52 -11.04 -8.99
C GLU A 146 6.73 -10.76 -8.09
N ARG A 147 7.74 -11.63 -8.17
CA ARG A 147 9.06 -11.38 -7.56
C ARG A 147 9.84 -10.38 -8.43
N PRO A 148 10.75 -9.56 -7.82
CA PRO A 148 11.19 -9.59 -6.42
C PRO A 148 10.28 -8.81 -5.46
N SER A 149 9.27 -8.08 -5.95
CA SER A 149 8.45 -7.15 -5.16
C SER A 149 7.69 -7.84 -4.03
N THR A 150 7.10 -9.02 -4.28
CA THR A 150 6.45 -9.82 -3.23
C THR A 150 7.42 -10.27 -2.15
N THR A 151 8.68 -10.57 -2.51
CA THR A 151 9.72 -10.95 -1.53
C THR A 151 10.07 -9.78 -0.61
N LYS A 152 10.21 -8.56 -1.15
CA LYS A 152 10.47 -7.35 -0.36
C LYS A 152 9.32 -7.05 0.60
N LEU A 153 8.08 -7.08 0.13
CA LEU A 153 6.91 -6.87 0.97
C LEU A 153 6.80 -7.93 2.08
N ARG A 154 7.10 -9.20 1.76
CA ARG A 154 7.14 -10.27 2.76
C ARG A 154 8.18 -10.01 3.86
N GLN A 155 9.37 -9.52 3.51
CA GLN A 155 10.41 -9.18 4.48
C GLN A 155 9.95 -8.12 5.48
N VAL A 156 9.26 -7.09 4.97
CA VAL A 156 8.67 -6.03 5.80
C VAL A 156 7.64 -6.61 6.78
N TYR A 157 6.74 -7.47 6.31
CA TYR A 157 5.75 -8.11 7.17
C TYR A 157 6.35 -9.10 8.18
N SER A 158 7.38 -9.84 7.80
CA SER A 158 8.01 -10.84 8.69
C SER A 158 8.64 -10.23 9.93
N LEU A 159 9.04 -8.96 9.88
CA LEU A 159 9.54 -8.25 11.06
C LEU A 159 8.39 -7.89 12.03
N LEU A 160 7.22 -7.56 11.51
CA LEU A 160 6.07 -7.13 12.30
C LEU A 160 5.23 -8.30 12.80
N PHE A 161 5.15 -9.37 12.01
CA PHE A 161 4.29 -10.52 12.23
C PHE A 161 5.06 -11.83 12.00
N PRO A 162 6.02 -12.18 12.89
CA PRO A 162 6.90 -13.33 12.68
C PRO A 162 6.13 -14.67 12.64
N ASP A 163 4.97 -14.76 13.30
CA ASP A 163 4.15 -15.97 13.40
C ASP A 163 3.04 -16.04 12.34
N ALA A 164 2.89 -15.02 11.48
CA ALA A 164 1.86 -15.01 10.44
C ALA A 164 2.27 -15.90 9.24
N THR A 165 1.27 -16.59 8.65
CA THR A 165 1.43 -17.45 7.46
C THR A 165 1.06 -16.72 6.18
#